data_76116776056f35781afae42651cd22fb
#
_entry.id   76116776056f35781afae42651cd22fb
#
_cell.length_a   1.000
_cell.length_b   1.000
_cell.length_c   1.000
_cell.angle_alpha   90.00
_cell.angle_beta   90.00
_cell.angle_gamma   90.00
#
_symmetry.space_group_name_H-M   'P 1'
#
loop_
_entity.id
_entity.type
_entity.pdbx_description
1 polymer ?
#
loop_
_entity_poly.entity_id
_entity_poly.type
_entity_poly.pdbx_seq_one_letter_code
_entity_poly.pdbx_strand_id
1 'polypeptide(L)'
;METTLSYLLYFILIVTCATGLANEPFEIPRSAVIELTEPASKRVYPVFIKLPRSYAINKDKKYPVIYLMDAWYSFQIASGATRFPMNSGTMKEAIIVGISYSRGSKGPSSRIRDYTPVQATNWKFQTGHADGHAKFIRESVFAYIEQNYRTLPSQRTFVGHSLGGLFGAYILFNHPDMFSSYIIGSPSVWFANNDILHSSVMKPRLPTKVYVSVGSLEQPKYGEKQHMVAGAQKLIEKMTVECGKNTTIKFRIIEGAKHATAFPSTLIQGLDWIYAQQ
;
A
#
# COMPACT_ATOMS: atom_id res chain seq x y z
N MET A 1 -26.19 88.04 15.50
CA MET A 1 -24.92 87.42 15.68
C MET A 1 -25.20 86.00 16.12
N GLU A 2 -25.42 85.10 15.18
CA GLU A 2 -25.73 83.67 15.46
C GLU A 2 -24.52 82.81 15.07
N THR A 3 -23.97 82.12 16.05
CA THR A 3 -22.87 81.20 15.86
C THR A 3 -23.45 79.82 15.61
N THR A 4 -23.43 79.38 14.38
CA THR A 4 -23.78 78.02 14.00
C THR A 4 -22.63 77.07 14.37
N LEU A 5 -22.93 76.17 15.31
CA LEU A 5 -22.04 75.10 15.77
C LEU A 5 -22.21 73.87 14.86
N SER A 6 -21.23 73.61 13.96
CA SER A 6 -21.22 72.45 13.11
C SER A 6 -20.77 71.22 13.86
N TYR A 7 -21.66 70.23 14.13
CA TYR A 7 -21.31 68.92 14.63
C TYR A 7 -20.85 68.00 13.47
N LEU A 8 -19.56 67.73 13.43
CA LEU A 8 -18.97 66.75 12.54
C LEU A 8 -19.16 65.36 13.15
N LEU A 9 -20.15 64.58 12.65
CA LEU A 9 -20.34 63.20 13.04
C LEU A 9 -19.27 62.33 12.31
N TYR A 10 -18.27 61.87 13.04
CA TYR A 10 -17.36 60.82 12.59
C TYR A 10 -18.09 59.47 12.65
N PHE A 11 -18.53 58.96 11.52
CA PHE A 11 -18.98 57.57 11.37
C PHE A 11 -17.72 56.67 11.35
N ILE A 12 -17.36 56.08 12.50
CA ILE A 12 -16.34 55.02 12.53
C ILE A 12 -16.99 53.74 11.98
N LEU A 13 -16.68 53.44 10.70
CA LEU A 13 -17.03 52.17 10.08
C LEU A 13 -16.13 51.07 10.68
N ILE A 14 -16.62 50.38 11.71
CA ILE A 14 -15.95 49.18 12.23
C ILE A 14 -16.16 48.09 11.19
N VAL A 15 -15.20 47.91 10.27
CA VAL A 15 -15.10 46.73 9.41
C VAL A 15 -14.71 45.58 10.33
N THR A 16 -15.70 44.87 10.87
CA THR A 16 -15.47 43.55 11.46
C THR A 16 -15.06 42.61 10.34
N CYS A 17 -13.74 42.44 10.16
CA CYS A 17 -13.21 41.34 9.38
C CYS A 17 -13.68 40.06 10.05
N ALA A 18 -14.81 39.50 9.61
CA ALA A 18 -15.16 38.12 9.95
C ALA A 18 -14.05 37.27 9.35
N THR A 19 -13.06 36.92 10.19
CA THR A 19 -12.15 35.84 9.89
C THR A 19 -13.01 34.61 9.77
N GLY A 20 -13.47 34.30 8.56
CA GLY A 20 -14.08 33.02 8.27
C GLY A 20 -13.13 31.99 8.82
N LEU A 21 -13.59 31.18 9.79
CA LEU A 21 -12.87 30.01 10.25
C LEU A 21 -12.67 29.12 9.02
N ALA A 22 -11.54 29.29 8.34
CA ALA A 22 -11.14 28.39 7.30
C ALA A 22 -11.00 27.04 8.01
N ASN A 23 -11.92 26.11 7.72
CA ASN A 23 -11.85 24.77 8.27
C ASN A 23 -10.50 24.17 7.86
N GLU A 24 -9.68 23.82 8.84
CA GLU A 24 -8.41 23.18 8.56
C GLU A 24 -8.66 21.80 7.91
N PRO A 25 -7.91 21.44 6.87
CA PRO A 25 -8.02 20.12 6.27
C PRO A 25 -7.74 19.02 7.31
N PHE A 26 -8.52 17.94 7.28
CA PHE A 26 -8.21 16.78 8.10
C PHE A 26 -6.96 16.08 7.58
N GLU A 27 -5.94 15.97 8.42
CA GLU A 27 -4.70 15.27 8.11
C GLU A 27 -4.59 13.95 8.87
N ILE A 28 -3.92 12.97 8.28
CA ILE A 28 -3.57 11.72 8.99
C ILE A 28 -2.42 12.05 9.96
N PRO A 29 -2.63 11.93 11.29
CA PRO A 29 -1.60 12.30 12.24
C PRO A 29 -0.31 11.49 12.09
N ARG A 30 0.85 12.16 12.24
CA ARG A 30 2.20 11.58 12.15
C ARG A 30 2.50 11.00 10.76
N SER A 31 1.94 11.58 9.72
CA SER A 31 2.25 11.22 8.34
C SER A 31 2.98 12.34 7.62
N ALA A 32 3.73 11.94 6.61
CA ALA A 32 4.43 12.83 5.69
C ALA A 32 4.44 12.23 4.29
N VAL A 33 4.70 13.05 3.29
CA VAL A 33 4.92 12.61 1.91
C VAL A 33 6.30 13.10 1.48
N ILE A 34 7.08 12.20 0.91
CA ILE A 34 8.37 12.49 0.29
C ILE A 34 8.34 12.07 -1.18
N GLU A 35 9.31 12.48 -1.95
CA GLU A 35 9.46 12.07 -3.33
C GLU A 35 10.79 11.33 -3.51
N LEU A 36 10.74 10.15 -4.14
CA LEU A 36 11.92 9.37 -4.47
C LEU A 36 11.98 9.15 -5.98
N THR A 37 13.18 9.26 -6.52
CA THR A 37 13.44 9.07 -7.95
C THR A 37 13.95 7.65 -8.21
N GLU A 38 13.33 6.97 -9.16
CA GLU A 38 13.84 5.72 -9.71
C GLU A 38 15.09 6.01 -10.55
N PRO A 39 16.27 5.48 -10.18
CA PRO A 39 17.53 5.87 -10.83
C PRO A 39 17.58 5.59 -12.34
N ALA A 40 17.01 4.47 -12.77
CA ALA A 40 17.07 4.04 -14.16
C ALA A 40 16.15 4.85 -15.07
N SER A 41 14.90 5.04 -14.71
CA SER A 41 13.90 5.70 -15.55
C SER A 41 13.74 7.19 -15.29
N LYS A 42 14.33 7.70 -14.20
CA LYS A 42 14.17 9.08 -13.70
C LYS A 42 12.73 9.43 -13.30
N ARG A 43 11.85 8.45 -13.16
CA ARG A 43 10.48 8.66 -12.67
C ARG A 43 10.52 8.99 -11.18
N VAL A 44 9.68 9.94 -10.79
CA VAL A 44 9.53 10.38 -9.39
C VAL A 44 8.28 9.77 -8.80
N TYR A 45 8.40 9.14 -7.66
CA TYR A 45 7.30 8.49 -6.95
C TYR A 45 7.07 9.15 -5.60
N PRO A 46 5.85 9.68 -5.32
CA PRO A 46 5.47 10.06 -3.98
C PRO A 46 5.42 8.83 -3.06
N VAL A 47 6.04 8.95 -1.91
CA VAL A 47 6.05 7.91 -0.86
C VAL A 47 5.45 8.49 0.40
N PHE A 48 4.38 7.89 0.85
CA PHE A 48 3.62 8.28 2.05
C PHE A 48 4.17 7.52 3.24
N ILE A 49 4.41 8.20 4.34
CA ILE A 49 5.02 7.61 5.53
C ILE A 49 4.15 7.96 6.74
N LYS A 50 3.83 6.97 7.58
CA LYS A 50 3.12 7.17 8.83
C LYS A 50 3.86 6.48 9.97
N LEU A 51 4.14 7.22 11.02
CA LEU A 51 4.82 6.73 12.20
C LEU A 51 3.81 6.25 13.26
N PRO A 52 4.13 5.17 14.00
CA PRO A 52 3.30 4.69 15.10
C PRO A 52 3.30 5.68 16.27
N ARG A 53 2.33 5.51 17.18
CA ARG A 53 2.15 6.44 18.31
C ARG A 53 3.36 6.52 19.22
N SER A 54 3.99 5.39 19.51
CA SER A 54 5.15 5.35 20.41
C SER A 54 6.46 5.85 19.79
N TYR A 55 6.49 6.16 18.48
CA TYR A 55 7.72 6.53 17.79
C TYR A 55 8.41 7.77 18.39
N ALA A 56 7.64 8.80 18.76
CA ALA A 56 8.21 10.00 19.37
C ALA A 56 8.66 9.79 20.84
N ILE A 57 8.02 8.85 21.53
CA ILE A 57 8.20 8.59 22.97
C ILE A 57 9.37 7.62 23.18
N ASN A 58 9.38 6.48 22.49
CA ASN A 58 10.36 5.41 22.69
C ASN A 58 11.52 5.56 21.67
N LYS A 59 12.55 6.27 22.03
CA LYS A 59 13.66 6.62 21.13
C LYS A 59 14.50 5.43 20.68
N ASP A 60 14.61 4.37 21.49
CA ASP A 60 15.42 3.18 21.20
C ASP A 60 14.63 2.07 20.48
N LYS A 61 13.29 2.17 20.46
CA LYS A 61 12.45 1.16 19.82
C LYS A 61 12.57 1.22 18.31
N LYS A 62 12.80 0.05 17.70
CA LYS A 62 12.75 -0.18 16.26
C LYS A 62 11.44 -0.84 15.87
N TYR A 63 10.98 -0.58 14.66
CA TYR A 63 9.64 -0.96 14.20
C TYR A 63 9.70 -1.78 12.91
N PRO A 64 8.86 -2.79 12.75
CA PRO A 64 8.61 -3.40 11.44
C PRO A 64 8.02 -2.38 10.50
N VAL A 65 8.13 -2.62 9.19
CA VAL A 65 7.63 -1.70 8.16
C VAL A 65 6.65 -2.42 7.24
N ILE A 66 5.48 -1.80 7.07
CA ILE A 66 4.43 -2.24 6.15
C ILE A 66 4.52 -1.39 4.89
N TYR A 67 4.84 -2.00 3.74
CA TYR A 67 4.93 -1.36 2.44
C TYR A 67 3.67 -1.63 1.62
N LEU A 68 2.93 -0.58 1.33
CA LEU A 68 1.66 -0.61 0.60
C LEU A 68 1.86 -0.18 -0.84
N MET A 69 1.34 -0.93 -1.78
CA MET A 69 1.18 -0.48 -3.16
C MET A 69 -0.10 0.35 -3.30
N ASP A 70 -0.21 1.14 -4.37
CA ASP A 70 -1.38 1.98 -4.65
C ASP A 70 -1.70 2.98 -3.50
N ALA A 71 -0.70 3.74 -3.03
CA ALA A 71 -0.79 4.52 -1.79
C ALA A 71 -1.98 5.47 -1.69
N TRP A 72 -2.41 6.11 -2.78
CA TRP A 72 -3.59 6.97 -2.80
C TRP A 72 -4.86 6.27 -2.31
N TYR A 73 -4.96 4.98 -2.51
CA TYR A 73 -6.08 4.17 -2.06
C TYR A 73 -5.78 3.45 -0.74
N SER A 74 -4.65 2.76 -0.68
CA SER A 74 -4.33 1.82 0.39
C SER A 74 -3.87 2.49 1.70
N PHE A 75 -3.21 3.64 1.62
CA PHE A 75 -2.59 4.29 2.78
C PHE A 75 -3.61 4.80 3.80
N GLN A 76 -4.71 5.38 3.33
CA GLN A 76 -5.78 5.87 4.21
C GLN A 76 -6.48 4.69 4.91
N ILE A 77 -6.76 3.60 4.17
CA ILE A 77 -7.38 2.39 4.72
C ILE A 77 -6.47 1.78 5.78
N ALA A 78 -5.18 1.60 5.48
CA ALA A 78 -4.21 1.05 6.42
C ALA A 78 -4.07 1.92 7.66
N SER A 79 -3.96 3.24 7.47
CA SER A 79 -3.82 4.20 8.56
C SER A 79 -5.02 4.21 9.51
N GLY A 80 -6.24 4.07 8.97
CA GLY A 80 -7.48 4.00 9.75
C GLY A 80 -7.64 2.64 10.43
N ALA A 81 -7.53 1.55 9.68
CA ALA A 81 -7.77 0.19 10.17
C ALA A 81 -6.78 -0.24 11.28
N THR A 82 -5.51 0.18 11.19
CA THR A 82 -4.48 -0.18 12.17
C THR A 82 -4.45 0.74 13.40
N ARG A 83 -5.13 1.89 13.36
CA ARG A 83 -5.04 2.89 14.44
C ARG A 83 -5.46 2.34 15.79
N PHE A 84 -6.62 1.72 15.87
CA PHE A 84 -7.13 1.17 17.14
C PHE A 84 -6.30 -0.03 17.61
N PRO A 85 -6.11 -1.11 16.82
CA PRO A 85 -5.39 -2.28 17.29
C PRO A 85 -3.91 -2.02 17.64
N MET A 86 -3.21 -1.13 16.93
CA MET A 86 -1.85 -0.74 17.31
C MET A 86 -1.81 0.12 18.57
N ASN A 87 -2.79 1.01 18.77
CA ASN A 87 -2.84 1.88 19.95
C ASN A 87 -3.29 1.15 21.23
N SER A 88 -4.10 0.10 21.09
CA SER A 88 -4.56 -0.75 22.21
C SER A 88 -3.54 -1.84 22.58
N GLY A 89 -2.49 -2.04 21.78
CA GLY A 89 -1.51 -3.10 21.99
C GLY A 89 -1.92 -4.49 21.52
N THR A 90 -3.10 -4.64 20.90
CA THR A 90 -3.53 -5.94 20.33
C THR A 90 -2.83 -6.26 19.01
N MET A 91 -2.23 -5.27 18.37
CA MET A 91 -1.42 -5.40 17.17
C MET A 91 -0.07 -4.68 17.38
N LYS A 92 1.02 -5.32 16.98
CA LYS A 92 2.37 -4.75 17.03
C LYS A 92 2.42 -3.46 16.22
N GLU A 93 2.94 -2.39 16.82
CA GLU A 93 3.14 -1.13 16.13
C GLU A 93 4.13 -1.25 14.96
N ALA A 94 3.81 -0.65 13.84
CA ALA A 94 4.63 -0.64 12.63
C ALA A 94 4.68 0.77 12.00
N ILE A 95 5.73 1.05 11.25
CA ILE A 95 5.78 2.17 10.31
C ILE A 95 5.00 1.74 9.07
N ILE A 96 4.15 2.63 8.54
CA ILE A 96 3.41 2.38 7.30
C ILE A 96 4.02 3.24 6.21
N VAL A 97 4.41 2.60 5.10
CA VAL A 97 5.01 3.24 3.92
C VAL A 97 4.13 2.92 2.72
N GLY A 98 3.58 3.94 2.07
CA GLY A 98 2.76 3.77 0.88
C GLY A 98 3.48 4.27 -0.36
N ILE A 99 3.67 3.42 -1.37
CA ILE A 99 4.30 3.78 -2.63
C ILE A 99 3.19 4.14 -3.63
N SER A 100 3.23 5.36 -4.13
CA SER A 100 2.22 5.90 -5.04
C SER A 100 2.60 5.73 -6.50
N TYR A 101 1.80 6.30 -7.38
CA TYR A 101 2.04 6.31 -8.82
C TYR A 101 3.07 7.37 -9.20
N SER A 102 3.84 7.14 -10.25
CA SER A 102 4.85 8.09 -10.71
C SER A 102 4.22 9.43 -11.09
N ARG A 103 4.90 10.52 -10.76
CA ARG A 103 4.50 11.88 -11.13
C ARG A 103 4.29 12.02 -12.64
N GLY A 104 3.29 12.80 -13.03
CA GLY A 104 2.93 12.98 -14.44
C GLY A 104 2.23 11.80 -15.11
N SER A 105 2.10 10.64 -14.42
CA SER A 105 1.33 9.49 -14.89
C SER A 105 -0.05 9.47 -14.27
N LYS A 106 -1.05 9.04 -15.06
CA LYS A 106 -2.34 8.65 -14.49
C LYS A 106 -2.16 7.35 -13.68
N GLY A 107 -2.89 7.20 -12.57
CA GLY A 107 -2.80 6.02 -11.72
C GLY A 107 -2.84 4.67 -12.48
N PRO A 108 -3.83 4.44 -13.37
CA PRO A 108 -3.87 3.22 -14.17
C PRO A 108 -2.62 2.98 -15.02
N SER A 109 -2.06 4.00 -15.68
CA SER A 109 -0.88 3.84 -16.53
C SER A 109 0.38 3.54 -15.74
N SER A 110 0.55 4.16 -14.56
CA SER A 110 1.69 3.88 -13.68
C SER A 110 1.64 2.45 -13.14
N ARG A 111 0.53 2.06 -12.49
CA ARG A 111 0.41 0.73 -11.87
C ARG A 111 0.43 -0.42 -12.89
N ILE A 112 -0.15 -0.24 -14.09
CA ILE A 112 -0.11 -1.25 -15.13
C ILE A 112 1.33 -1.50 -15.59
N ARG A 113 2.11 -0.44 -15.79
CA ARG A 113 3.53 -0.54 -16.13
C ARG A 113 4.32 -1.22 -15.00
N ASP A 114 4.18 -0.69 -13.78
CA ASP A 114 5.09 -0.98 -12.66
C ASP A 114 4.79 -2.32 -11.97
N TYR A 115 3.56 -2.85 -12.09
CA TYR A 115 3.16 -4.06 -11.36
C TYR A 115 3.04 -5.30 -12.25
N THR A 116 3.26 -5.17 -13.55
CA THR A 116 3.14 -6.31 -14.46
C THR A 116 4.50 -6.93 -14.76
N PRO A 117 4.62 -8.28 -14.67
CA PRO A 117 5.89 -9.00 -14.85
C PRO A 117 6.47 -8.92 -16.26
N VAL A 118 5.61 -9.02 -17.27
CA VAL A 118 6.02 -9.17 -18.69
C VAL A 118 5.33 -8.13 -19.57
N GLN A 119 5.93 -7.88 -20.75
CA GLN A 119 5.28 -7.06 -21.77
C GLN A 119 4.12 -7.84 -22.39
N ALA A 120 2.98 -7.15 -22.50
CA ALA A 120 1.77 -7.67 -23.13
C ALA A 120 1.30 -6.70 -24.20
N THR A 121 1.30 -7.14 -25.47
CA THR A 121 1.05 -6.29 -26.64
C THR A 121 -0.39 -5.84 -26.83
N ASN A 122 -1.33 -6.55 -26.18
CA ASN A 122 -2.76 -6.28 -26.25
C ASN A 122 -3.25 -5.26 -25.19
N TRP A 123 -2.33 -4.58 -24.49
CA TRP A 123 -2.66 -3.57 -23.50
C TRP A 123 -2.50 -2.15 -24.05
N LYS A 124 -3.41 -1.26 -23.65
CA LYS A 124 -3.36 0.17 -24.03
C LYS A 124 -2.16 0.90 -23.42
N PHE A 125 -1.72 0.49 -22.23
CA PHE A 125 -0.62 1.09 -21.50
C PHE A 125 0.59 0.15 -21.51
N GLN A 126 1.77 0.72 -21.33
CA GLN A 126 3.01 -0.04 -21.16
C GLN A 126 2.87 -1.04 -20.01
N THR A 127 3.37 -2.25 -20.20
CA THR A 127 3.45 -3.34 -19.22
C THR A 127 4.89 -3.82 -19.08
N GLY A 128 5.17 -4.68 -18.07
CA GLY A 128 6.45 -5.41 -17.99
C GLY A 128 7.58 -4.70 -17.28
N HIS A 129 7.29 -3.81 -16.31
CA HIS A 129 8.34 -3.11 -15.54
C HIS A 129 8.45 -3.57 -14.08
N ALA A 130 7.86 -4.70 -13.73
CA ALA A 130 7.85 -5.18 -12.34
C ALA A 130 9.26 -5.35 -11.75
N ASP A 131 10.22 -5.87 -12.52
CA ASP A 131 11.61 -6.02 -12.06
C ASP A 131 12.27 -4.65 -11.75
N GLY A 132 12.11 -3.68 -12.66
CA GLY A 132 12.64 -2.33 -12.44
C GLY A 132 12.00 -1.66 -11.22
N HIS A 133 10.70 -1.84 -11.03
CA HIS A 133 10.00 -1.28 -9.86
C HIS A 133 10.39 -1.99 -8.56
N ALA A 134 10.61 -3.30 -8.58
CA ALA A 134 11.14 -4.04 -7.43
C ALA A 134 12.55 -3.55 -7.05
N LYS A 135 13.43 -3.31 -8.02
CA LYS A 135 14.76 -2.71 -7.81
C LYS A 135 14.64 -1.31 -7.21
N PHE A 136 13.77 -0.45 -7.74
CA PHE A 136 13.52 0.88 -7.17
C PHE A 136 13.08 0.79 -5.70
N ILE A 137 12.17 -0.13 -5.37
CA ILE A 137 11.74 -0.33 -3.98
C ILE A 137 12.93 -0.75 -3.11
N ARG A 138 13.74 -1.70 -3.56
CA ARG A 138 14.91 -2.20 -2.83
C ARG A 138 15.99 -1.12 -2.65
N GLU A 139 16.37 -0.47 -3.73
CA GLU A 139 17.56 0.39 -3.77
C GLU A 139 17.30 1.82 -3.34
N SER A 140 16.09 2.33 -3.53
CA SER A 140 15.74 3.71 -3.19
C SER A 140 14.80 3.79 -1.99
N VAL A 141 13.67 3.03 -2.02
CA VAL A 141 12.66 3.17 -0.96
C VAL A 141 13.17 2.56 0.35
N PHE A 142 13.66 1.31 0.34
CA PHE A 142 14.19 0.70 1.56
C PHE A 142 15.37 1.48 2.11
N ALA A 143 16.33 1.87 1.25
CA ALA A 143 17.50 2.64 1.69
C ALA A 143 17.08 3.93 2.38
N TYR A 144 16.18 4.72 1.78
CA TYR A 144 15.70 5.95 2.40
C TYR A 144 15.01 5.70 3.75
N ILE A 145 14.09 4.73 3.80
CA ILE A 145 13.31 4.43 5.01
C ILE A 145 14.23 3.93 6.13
N GLU A 146 15.20 3.08 5.85
CA GLU A 146 16.12 2.51 6.84
C GLU A 146 17.19 3.50 7.31
N GLN A 147 17.56 4.46 6.48
CA GLN A 147 18.50 5.53 6.87
C GLN A 147 17.82 6.60 7.74
N ASN A 148 16.55 6.89 7.52
CA ASN A 148 15.86 8.01 8.16
C ASN A 148 14.94 7.60 9.31
N TYR A 149 14.61 6.30 9.44
CA TYR A 149 13.67 5.82 10.46
C TYR A 149 14.21 4.59 11.20
N ARG A 150 13.78 4.43 12.45
CA ARG A 150 14.14 3.29 13.30
C ARG A 150 13.36 2.05 12.90
N THR A 151 13.90 1.29 11.98
CA THR A 151 13.26 0.12 11.37
C THR A 151 13.85 -1.20 11.86
N LEU A 152 13.14 -2.29 11.58
CA LEU A 152 13.61 -3.67 11.65
C LEU A 152 13.70 -4.21 10.21
N PRO A 153 14.85 -4.15 9.53
CA PRO A 153 14.99 -4.52 8.12
C PRO A 153 14.59 -5.96 7.80
N SER A 154 14.68 -6.87 8.78
CA SER A 154 14.22 -8.26 8.65
C SER A 154 12.69 -8.44 8.78
N GLN A 155 11.95 -7.38 9.10
CA GLN A 155 10.50 -7.42 9.32
C GLN A 155 9.77 -6.45 8.38
N ARG A 156 9.96 -6.64 7.08
CA ARG A 156 9.25 -5.91 6.02
C ARG A 156 8.03 -6.71 5.58
N THR A 157 6.88 -6.07 5.52
CA THR A 157 5.63 -6.66 5.00
C THR A 157 5.22 -5.96 3.72
N PHE A 158 5.01 -6.73 2.67
CA PHE A 158 4.41 -6.27 1.41
C PHE A 158 2.88 -6.32 1.48
N VAL A 159 2.20 -5.33 0.92
CA VAL A 159 0.73 -5.33 0.74
C VAL A 159 0.37 -4.85 -0.65
N GLY A 160 -0.37 -5.65 -1.39
CA GLY A 160 -0.87 -5.28 -2.72
C GLY A 160 -2.20 -5.93 -3.06
N HIS A 161 -2.99 -5.24 -3.90
CA HIS A 161 -4.30 -5.69 -4.36
C HIS A 161 -4.36 -5.71 -5.89
N SER A 162 -5.06 -6.68 -6.46
CA SER A 162 -5.27 -6.78 -7.92
C SER A 162 -3.93 -6.93 -8.67
N LEU A 163 -3.57 -6.00 -9.56
CA LEU A 163 -2.23 -5.95 -10.15
C LEU A 163 -1.13 -5.76 -9.09
N GLY A 164 -1.41 -5.02 -8.00
CA GLY A 164 -0.51 -4.94 -6.86
C GLY A 164 -0.32 -6.30 -6.16
N GLY A 165 -1.37 -7.14 -6.14
CA GLY A 165 -1.29 -8.53 -5.67
C GLY A 165 -0.47 -9.42 -6.60
N LEU A 166 -0.61 -9.25 -7.91
CA LEU A 166 0.23 -9.91 -8.92
C LEU A 166 1.71 -9.53 -8.72
N PHE A 167 1.99 -8.25 -8.50
CA PHE A 167 3.33 -7.76 -8.23
C PHE A 167 3.91 -8.36 -6.94
N GLY A 168 3.10 -8.54 -5.90
CA GLY A 168 3.52 -9.23 -4.68
C GLY A 168 3.92 -10.68 -4.92
N ALA A 169 3.16 -11.41 -5.73
CA ALA A 169 3.51 -12.77 -6.16
C ALA A 169 4.80 -12.78 -6.99
N TYR A 170 4.97 -11.83 -7.90
CA TYR A 170 6.20 -11.65 -8.68
C TYR A 170 7.42 -11.44 -7.78
N ILE A 171 7.34 -10.53 -6.81
CA ILE A 171 8.44 -10.28 -5.87
C ILE A 171 8.75 -11.54 -5.05
N LEU A 172 7.74 -12.24 -4.53
CA LEU A 172 7.94 -13.48 -3.78
C LEU A 172 8.69 -14.53 -4.60
N PHE A 173 8.41 -14.63 -5.91
CA PHE A 173 9.02 -15.64 -6.79
C PHE A 173 10.42 -15.25 -7.26
N ASN A 174 10.70 -13.97 -7.49
CA ASN A 174 11.95 -13.52 -8.10
C ASN A 174 12.91 -12.81 -7.15
N HIS A 175 12.38 -12.28 -6.03
CA HIS A 175 13.13 -11.50 -5.03
C HIS A 175 12.70 -11.87 -3.59
N PRO A 176 12.73 -13.18 -3.22
CA PRO A 176 12.13 -13.66 -1.97
C PRO A 176 12.77 -13.10 -0.68
N ASP A 177 13.93 -12.48 -0.78
CA ASP A 177 14.64 -11.82 0.33
C ASP A 177 14.16 -10.39 0.62
N MET A 178 13.32 -9.80 -0.23
CA MET A 178 12.84 -8.43 -0.04
C MET A 178 11.92 -8.27 1.16
N PHE A 179 11.03 -9.24 1.38
CA PHE A 179 10.01 -9.16 2.41
C PHE A 179 9.92 -10.46 3.20
N SER A 180 9.71 -10.33 4.51
CA SER A 180 9.44 -11.48 5.38
C SER A 180 7.96 -11.87 5.43
N SER A 181 7.08 -10.97 4.97
CA SER A 181 5.65 -11.22 4.95
C SER A 181 4.98 -10.55 3.76
N TYR A 182 3.91 -11.19 3.26
CA TYR A 182 3.14 -10.71 2.10
C TYR A 182 1.65 -10.75 2.41
N ILE A 183 0.92 -9.71 2.02
CA ILE A 183 -0.53 -9.64 1.99
C ILE A 183 -0.93 -9.39 0.53
N ILE A 184 -1.46 -10.43 -0.11
CA ILE A 184 -1.78 -10.47 -1.53
C ILE A 184 -3.30 -10.56 -1.66
N GLY A 185 -3.93 -9.43 -2.00
CA GLY A 185 -5.38 -9.33 -2.18
C GLY A 185 -5.79 -9.50 -3.63
N SER A 186 -6.74 -10.37 -3.90
CA SER A 186 -7.38 -10.55 -5.22
C SER A 186 -6.38 -10.47 -6.39
N PRO A 187 -5.30 -11.28 -6.38
CA PRO A 187 -4.21 -11.14 -7.35
C PRO A 187 -4.69 -11.33 -8.79
N SER A 188 -4.25 -10.46 -9.69
CA SER A 188 -4.58 -10.51 -11.13
C SER A 188 -3.80 -11.62 -11.85
N VAL A 189 -4.00 -12.87 -11.42
CA VAL A 189 -3.30 -14.05 -11.96
C VAL A 189 -3.55 -14.24 -13.45
N TRP A 190 -4.71 -13.81 -13.95
CA TRP A 190 -5.13 -13.87 -15.36
C TRP A 190 -4.27 -13.02 -16.32
N PHE A 191 -3.46 -12.10 -15.78
CA PHE A 191 -2.60 -11.24 -16.61
C PHE A 191 -1.69 -12.08 -17.52
N ALA A 192 -1.54 -11.64 -18.79
CA ALA A 192 -0.70 -12.27 -19.81
C ALA A 192 -0.90 -13.82 -19.88
N ASN A 193 -2.17 -14.26 -19.96
CA ASN A 193 -2.53 -15.68 -20.00
C ASN A 193 -2.01 -16.49 -18.81
N ASN A 194 -2.11 -15.91 -17.61
CA ASN A 194 -1.64 -16.52 -16.37
C ASN A 194 -0.11 -16.73 -16.31
N ASP A 195 0.68 -15.85 -16.90
CA ASP A 195 2.15 -15.92 -16.96
C ASP A 195 2.78 -16.24 -15.60
N ILE A 196 2.30 -15.64 -14.52
CA ILE A 196 2.81 -15.88 -13.17
C ILE A 196 2.74 -17.34 -12.71
N LEU A 197 1.80 -18.13 -13.25
CA LEU A 197 1.68 -19.56 -12.93
C LEU A 197 2.75 -20.40 -13.66
N HIS A 198 3.37 -19.86 -14.68
CA HIS A 198 4.40 -20.54 -15.48
C HIS A 198 5.81 -20.06 -15.14
N SER A 199 5.93 -18.97 -14.37
CA SER A 199 7.23 -18.44 -13.95
C SER A 199 7.91 -19.36 -12.93
N SER A 200 9.25 -19.39 -12.95
CA SER A 200 10.06 -20.09 -11.94
C SER A 200 9.93 -19.43 -10.57
N VAL A 201 10.15 -20.20 -9.51
CA VAL A 201 10.09 -19.72 -8.13
C VAL A 201 11.44 -19.90 -7.45
N MET A 202 12.04 -18.80 -7.03
CA MET A 202 13.16 -18.84 -6.08
C MET A 202 12.62 -19.05 -4.67
N LYS A 203 13.08 -20.14 -4.04
CA LYS A 203 12.60 -20.50 -2.69
C LYS A 203 13.08 -19.49 -1.64
N PRO A 204 12.19 -18.95 -0.79
CA PRO A 204 12.60 -18.16 0.37
C PRO A 204 13.57 -18.93 1.27
N ARG A 205 14.69 -18.29 1.64
CA ARG A 205 15.69 -18.88 2.54
C ARG A 205 15.33 -18.68 4.00
N LEU A 206 14.60 -17.63 4.32
CA LEU A 206 14.15 -17.27 5.66
C LEU A 206 12.65 -17.54 5.83
N PRO A 207 12.17 -17.70 7.07
CA PRO A 207 10.75 -17.84 7.34
C PRO A 207 9.94 -16.72 6.73
N THR A 208 9.00 -17.07 5.86
CA THR A 208 8.17 -16.12 5.09
C THR A 208 6.70 -16.43 5.33
N LYS A 209 5.91 -15.40 5.63
CA LYS A 209 4.45 -15.52 5.80
C LYS A 209 3.74 -14.93 4.59
N VAL A 210 2.81 -15.67 4.00
CA VAL A 210 2.02 -15.22 2.83
C VAL A 210 0.54 -15.35 3.14
N TYR A 211 -0.13 -14.21 3.29
CA TYR A 211 -1.58 -14.13 3.39
C TYR A 211 -2.15 -13.81 2.03
N VAL A 212 -3.00 -14.68 1.49
CA VAL A 212 -3.70 -14.46 0.21
C VAL A 212 -5.19 -14.43 0.47
N SER A 213 -5.89 -13.50 -0.16
CA SER A 213 -7.35 -13.47 -0.09
C SER A 213 -7.98 -13.03 -1.40
N VAL A 214 -9.26 -13.35 -1.57
CA VAL A 214 -10.08 -12.97 -2.72
C VAL A 214 -11.54 -12.86 -2.28
N GLY A 215 -12.31 -11.96 -2.87
CA GLY A 215 -13.73 -11.84 -2.58
C GLY A 215 -14.54 -13.00 -3.20
N SER A 216 -15.54 -13.52 -2.48
CA SER A 216 -16.35 -14.65 -2.96
C SER A 216 -17.15 -14.33 -4.22
N LEU A 217 -17.46 -13.05 -4.45
CA LEU A 217 -18.21 -12.60 -5.62
C LEU A 217 -17.31 -12.28 -6.82
N GLU A 218 -15.98 -12.48 -6.73
CA GLU A 218 -15.04 -12.23 -7.82
C GLU A 218 -15.00 -13.41 -8.82
N GLN A 219 -16.13 -13.71 -9.40
CA GLN A 219 -16.34 -14.82 -10.33
C GLN A 219 -17.28 -14.39 -11.47
N PRO A 220 -17.16 -14.98 -12.67
CA PRO A 220 -17.98 -14.64 -13.84
C PRO A 220 -19.49 -14.75 -13.58
N LYS A 221 -19.92 -15.72 -12.78
CA LYS A 221 -21.35 -15.89 -12.42
C LYS A 221 -21.95 -14.68 -11.66
N TYR A 222 -21.10 -13.80 -11.13
CA TYR A 222 -21.51 -12.56 -10.46
C TYR A 222 -21.16 -11.29 -11.25
N GLY A 223 -20.85 -11.43 -12.56
CA GLY A 223 -20.61 -10.31 -13.46
C GLY A 223 -19.13 -9.86 -13.57
N GLU A 224 -18.20 -10.54 -12.88
CA GLU A 224 -16.78 -10.27 -13.06
C GLU A 224 -16.27 -10.83 -14.39
N LYS A 225 -15.39 -10.08 -15.07
CA LYS A 225 -14.79 -10.54 -16.33
C LYS A 225 -13.85 -11.72 -16.14
N GLN A 226 -13.16 -11.76 -15.01
CA GLN A 226 -12.14 -12.75 -14.69
C GLN A 226 -12.57 -13.63 -13.52
N HIS A 227 -12.18 -14.90 -13.54
CA HIS A 227 -12.43 -15.81 -12.43
C HIS A 227 -11.32 -15.67 -11.39
N MET A 228 -11.37 -14.58 -10.59
CA MET A 228 -10.31 -14.25 -9.64
C MET A 228 -10.15 -15.29 -8.53
N VAL A 229 -11.25 -15.91 -8.09
CA VAL A 229 -11.22 -16.99 -7.08
C VAL A 229 -10.40 -18.17 -7.60
N ALA A 230 -10.68 -18.65 -8.80
CA ALA A 230 -9.92 -19.76 -9.39
C ALA A 230 -8.45 -19.39 -9.64
N GLY A 231 -8.19 -18.14 -10.06
CA GLY A 231 -6.82 -17.63 -10.22
C GLY A 231 -6.05 -17.65 -8.90
N ALA A 232 -6.65 -17.16 -7.82
CA ALA A 232 -6.03 -17.15 -6.49
C ALA A 232 -5.77 -18.58 -5.98
N GLN A 233 -6.70 -19.53 -6.21
CA GLN A 233 -6.51 -20.94 -5.84
C GLN A 233 -5.32 -21.56 -6.55
N LYS A 234 -5.22 -21.39 -7.88
CA LYS A 234 -4.05 -21.88 -8.65
C LYS A 234 -2.73 -21.27 -8.19
N LEU A 235 -2.73 -19.99 -7.81
CA LEU A 235 -1.55 -19.34 -7.27
C LEU A 235 -1.13 -19.95 -5.93
N ILE A 236 -2.09 -20.26 -5.06
CA ILE A 236 -1.85 -20.93 -3.77
C ILE A 236 -1.29 -22.32 -3.99
N GLU A 237 -1.86 -23.12 -4.90
CA GLU A 237 -1.35 -24.44 -5.25
C GLU A 237 0.13 -24.38 -5.68
N LYS A 238 0.46 -23.46 -6.60
CA LYS A 238 1.84 -23.22 -7.03
C LYS A 238 2.76 -22.83 -5.87
N MET A 239 2.35 -21.86 -5.05
CA MET A 239 3.14 -21.42 -3.89
C MET A 239 3.40 -22.56 -2.89
N THR A 240 2.38 -23.40 -2.63
CA THR A 240 2.48 -24.52 -1.70
C THR A 240 3.52 -25.55 -2.16
N VAL A 241 3.56 -25.83 -3.47
CA VAL A 241 4.49 -26.79 -4.04
C VAL A 241 5.91 -26.21 -4.17
N GLU A 242 6.03 -24.98 -4.64
CA GLU A 242 7.32 -24.45 -5.11
C GLU A 242 8.05 -23.55 -4.10
N CYS A 243 7.36 -22.82 -3.21
CA CYS A 243 8.02 -21.93 -2.22
C CYS A 243 8.76 -22.68 -1.11
N GLY A 244 8.44 -23.96 -0.88
CA GLY A 244 9.13 -24.81 0.09
C GLY A 244 8.73 -24.56 1.55
N LYS A 245 9.38 -25.31 2.46
CA LYS A 245 9.01 -25.42 3.88
C LYS A 245 9.16 -24.13 4.72
N ASN A 246 9.94 -23.17 4.23
CA ASN A 246 10.12 -21.90 4.93
C ASN A 246 8.95 -20.95 4.72
N THR A 247 7.97 -21.30 3.88
CA THR A 247 6.83 -20.44 3.55
C THR A 247 5.57 -20.95 4.24
N THR A 248 4.97 -20.10 5.08
CA THR A 248 3.66 -20.38 5.69
C THR A 248 2.60 -19.60 4.94
N ILE A 249 1.62 -20.29 4.36
CA ILE A 249 0.56 -19.69 3.54
C ILE A 249 -0.77 -19.76 4.28
N LYS A 250 -1.49 -18.63 4.30
CA LYS A 250 -2.88 -18.56 4.78
C LYS A 250 -3.74 -18.01 3.64
N PHE A 251 -4.75 -18.78 3.24
CA PHE A 251 -5.71 -18.39 2.21
C PHE A 251 -7.08 -18.10 2.83
N ARG A 252 -7.76 -17.04 2.34
CA ARG A 252 -9.11 -16.67 2.75
C ARG A 252 -9.96 -16.25 1.55
N ILE A 253 -11.19 -16.75 1.50
CA ILE A 253 -12.24 -16.19 0.67
C ILE A 253 -13.06 -15.25 1.55
N ILE A 254 -13.18 -13.98 1.14
CA ILE A 254 -13.92 -12.96 1.88
C ILE A 254 -15.36 -12.99 1.40
N GLU A 255 -16.25 -13.50 2.24
CA GLU A 255 -17.65 -13.71 1.88
C GLU A 255 -18.38 -12.40 1.57
N GLY A 256 -19.19 -12.39 0.50
CA GLY A 256 -19.95 -11.23 0.04
C GLY A 256 -19.12 -10.11 -0.59
N ALA A 257 -17.79 -10.24 -0.64
CA ALA A 257 -16.94 -9.19 -1.19
C ALA A 257 -16.78 -9.31 -2.71
N LYS A 258 -16.84 -8.15 -3.38
CA LYS A 258 -16.47 -7.94 -4.79
C LYS A 258 -15.01 -7.44 -4.87
N HIS A 259 -14.46 -7.41 -6.08
CA HIS A 259 -13.09 -6.92 -6.31
C HIS A 259 -12.81 -5.54 -5.67
N ALA A 260 -13.74 -4.60 -5.81
CA ALA A 260 -13.60 -3.26 -5.26
C ALA A 260 -13.75 -3.17 -3.72
N THR A 261 -14.34 -4.18 -3.07
CA THR A 261 -14.65 -4.14 -1.63
C THR A 261 -13.85 -5.15 -0.80
N ALA A 262 -13.09 -6.04 -1.42
CA ALA A 262 -12.31 -7.06 -0.72
C ALA A 262 -11.10 -6.49 0.04
N PHE A 263 -10.45 -5.43 -0.48
CA PHE A 263 -9.18 -4.95 0.03
C PHE A 263 -9.17 -4.54 1.52
N PRO A 264 -10.14 -3.78 2.06
CA PRO A 264 -10.12 -3.41 3.48
C PRO A 264 -10.09 -4.63 4.41
N SER A 265 -10.89 -5.66 4.11
CA SER A 265 -10.90 -6.92 4.88
C SER A 265 -9.60 -7.71 4.68
N THR A 266 -9.08 -7.78 3.45
CA THR A 266 -7.77 -8.37 3.15
C THR A 266 -6.68 -7.77 4.01
N LEU A 267 -6.62 -6.44 4.03
CA LEU A 267 -5.59 -5.69 4.73
C LEU A 267 -5.64 -5.98 6.25
N ILE A 268 -6.78 -5.75 6.88
CA ILE A 268 -6.85 -5.87 8.34
C ILE A 268 -6.69 -7.31 8.82
N GLN A 269 -7.30 -8.28 8.14
CA GLN A 269 -7.14 -9.69 8.50
C GLN A 269 -5.72 -10.21 8.26
N GLY A 270 -5.07 -9.75 7.18
CA GLY A 270 -3.68 -10.10 6.89
C GLY A 270 -2.72 -9.49 7.90
N LEU A 271 -2.90 -8.21 8.25
CA LEU A 271 -2.08 -7.55 9.27
C LEU A 271 -2.30 -8.13 10.66
N ASP A 272 -3.54 -8.47 11.02
CA ASP A 272 -3.82 -9.17 12.28
C ASP A 272 -3.10 -10.50 12.36
N TRP A 273 -3.17 -11.32 11.32
CA TRP A 273 -2.46 -12.61 11.29
C TRP A 273 -0.93 -12.48 11.39
N ILE A 274 -0.34 -11.38 10.87
CA ILE A 274 1.11 -11.16 10.91
C ILE A 274 1.55 -10.52 12.23
N TYR A 275 0.77 -9.58 12.76
CA TYR A 275 1.16 -8.65 13.81
C TYR A 275 0.35 -8.75 15.11
N ALA A 276 -0.66 -9.66 15.21
CA ALA A 276 -1.41 -9.83 16.46
C ALA A 276 -0.46 -10.11 17.62
N GLN A 277 -0.73 -9.47 18.75
CA GLN A 277 -0.11 -9.73 20.05
C GLN A 277 -1.12 -10.46 20.92
N GLN A 278 -0.68 -11.53 21.55
CA GLN A 278 -1.47 -12.28 22.53
C GLN A 278 -1.48 -11.57 23.89
#